data_9eef43370f5930b2e38a5ee706552a2c
#
_entry.id   9eef43370f5930b2e38a5ee706552a2c
#
_cell.length_a   1.000
_cell.length_b   1.000
_cell.length_c   1.000
_cell.angle_alpha   90.00
_cell.angle_beta   90.00
_cell.angle_gamma   90.00
#
_symmetry.space_group_name_H-M   'P 1'
#
loop_
_entity.id
_entity.type
_entity.pdbx_description
1 polymer ?
#
loop_
_entity_poly.entity_id
_entity_poly.type
_entity_poly.pdbx_seq_one_letter_code
_entity_poly.pdbx_strand_id
1 'polypeptide(L)'
;MAWLRVVSLVVLALWVGGLAVLGFVAAPAIFATLEAHDPAAGRALAGTVFGAVLWRFHYWMWALGAGLLVLFVIRRLLGPAPRHLSVRMGVVVLMLSLGAVSAYYISPRIDQIRHETNGAIASLTDNDPRKAEFGRLHGLSSILMLCTLGAGISLFWAELNDH
;
A
#
# COMPACT_ATOMS: atom_id res chain seq x y z
N MET A 1 -5.49 30.70 -0.03
CA MET A 1 -4.78 29.41 -0.32
C MET A 1 -5.48 28.17 0.24
N ALA A 2 -6.75 28.31 0.67
CA ALA A 2 -7.55 27.18 1.17
C ALA A 2 -7.70 26.03 0.16
N TRP A 3 -7.78 26.32 -1.14
CA TRP A 3 -7.94 25.31 -2.19
C TRP A 3 -6.76 24.32 -2.28
N LEU A 4 -5.51 24.77 -2.11
CA LEU A 4 -4.35 23.87 -2.11
C LEU A 4 -4.39 22.87 -0.95
N ARG A 5 -4.87 23.31 0.22
CA ARG A 5 -5.10 22.44 1.37
C ARG A 5 -6.20 21.42 1.07
N VAL A 6 -7.31 21.85 0.47
CA VAL A 6 -8.39 20.93 0.06
C VAL A 6 -7.86 19.89 -0.92
N VAL A 7 -7.08 20.29 -1.93
CA VAL A 7 -6.48 19.36 -2.87
C VAL A 7 -5.53 18.37 -2.16
N SER A 8 -4.71 18.84 -1.20
CA SER A 8 -3.84 17.95 -0.41
C SER A 8 -4.65 16.92 0.38
N LEU A 9 -5.76 17.34 1.00
CA LEU A 9 -6.67 16.45 1.73
C LEU A 9 -7.33 15.42 0.81
N VAL A 10 -7.76 15.83 -0.39
CA VAL A 10 -8.34 14.90 -1.38
C VAL A 10 -7.31 13.88 -1.84
N VAL A 11 -6.07 14.30 -2.14
CA VAL A 11 -4.99 13.39 -2.54
C VAL A 11 -4.67 12.39 -1.42
N LEU A 12 -4.60 12.85 -0.17
CA LEU A 12 -4.40 11.98 0.99
C LEU A 12 -5.58 11.03 1.20
N ALA A 13 -6.82 11.50 1.07
CA ALA A 13 -8.01 10.67 1.20
C ALA A 13 -8.04 9.55 0.14
N LEU A 14 -7.67 9.86 -1.11
CA LEU A 14 -7.57 8.86 -2.18
C LEU A 14 -6.47 7.83 -1.90
N TRP A 15 -5.32 8.26 -1.38
CA TRP A 15 -4.23 7.33 -1.06
C TRP A 15 -4.57 6.43 0.12
N VAL A 16 -4.93 7.04 1.26
CA VAL A 16 -5.25 6.32 2.51
C VAL A 16 -6.51 5.47 2.34
N GLY A 17 -7.56 6.03 1.73
CA GLY A 17 -8.81 5.33 1.45
C GLY A 17 -8.62 4.19 0.46
N GLY A 18 -7.86 4.39 -0.61
CA GLY A 18 -7.52 3.33 -1.56
C GLY A 18 -6.77 2.17 -0.90
N LEU A 19 -5.78 2.48 -0.05
CA LEU A 19 -5.03 1.47 0.68
C LEU A 19 -5.91 0.70 1.68
N ALA A 20 -6.81 1.40 2.39
CA ALA A 20 -7.76 0.78 3.30
C ALA A 20 -8.75 -0.14 2.57
N VAL A 21 -9.31 0.32 1.44
CA VAL A 21 -10.22 -0.49 0.60
C VAL A 21 -9.51 -1.72 0.08
N LEU A 22 -8.27 -1.60 -0.39
CA LEU A 22 -7.49 -2.76 -0.85
C LEU A 22 -7.28 -3.79 0.25
N GLY A 23 -6.85 -3.36 1.44
CA GLY A 23 -6.52 -4.28 2.53
C GLY A 23 -7.74 -4.88 3.23
N PHE A 24 -8.75 -4.08 3.51
CA PHE A 24 -9.88 -4.50 4.35
C PHE A 24 -11.13 -4.93 3.58
N VAL A 25 -11.23 -4.60 2.30
CA VAL A 25 -12.40 -4.94 1.47
C VAL A 25 -12.00 -5.81 0.29
N ALA A 26 -11.12 -5.34 -0.58
CA ALA A 26 -10.81 -6.05 -1.81
C ALA A 26 -10.07 -7.38 -1.56
N ALA A 27 -9.05 -7.40 -0.70
CA ALA A 27 -8.31 -8.62 -0.40
C ALA A 27 -9.25 -9.71 0.17
N PRO A 28 -9.96 -9.52 1.30
CA PRO A 28 -10.82 -10.57 1.83
C PRO A 28 -11.95 -10.98 0.87
N ALA A 29 -12.53 -10.05 0.12
CA ALA A 29 -13.58 -10.35 -0.85
C ALA A 29 -13.05 -11.23 -2.00
N ILE A 30 -11.89 -10.91 -2.59
CA ILE A 30 -11.28 -11.69 -3.66
C ILE A 30 -10.96 -13.11 -3.17
N PHE A 31 -10.32 -13.24 -2.00
CA PHE A 31 -9.97 -14.54 -1.44
C PHE A 31 -11.20 -15.37 -1.12
N ALA A 32 -12.17 -14.82 -0.39
CA ALA A 32 -13.39 -15.54 -0.03
C ALA A 32 -14.19 -16.02 -1.25
N THR A 33 -14.31 -15.16 -2.27
CA THR A 33 -15.08 -15.51 -3.49
C THR A 33 -14.40 -16.62 -4.29
N LEU A 34 -13.10 -16.52 -4.52
CA LEU A 34 -12.38 -17.48 -5.35
C LEU A 34 -12.17 -18.82 -4.63
N GLU A 35 -11.93 -18.81 -3.32
CA GLU A 35 -11.85 -20.05 -2.51
C GLU A 35 -13.21 -20.76 -2.45
N ALA A 36 -14.32 -20.02 -2.38
CA ALA A 36 -15.65 -20.61 -2.44
C ALA A 36 -15.99 -21.22 -3.82
N HIS A 37 -15.47 -20.62 -4.90
CA HIS A 37 -15.71 -21.10 -6.27
C HIS A 37 -14.86 -22.33 -6.61
N ASP A 38 -13.61 -22.36 -6.20
CA ASP A 38 -12.67 -23.48 -6.40
C ASP A 38 -11.80 -23.67 -5.13
N PRO A 39 -12.18 -24.60 -4.24
CA PRO A 39 -11.41 -24.86 -3.02
C PRO A 39 -9.97 -25.33 -3.25
N ALA A 40 -9.67 -25.93 -4.41
CA ALA A 40 -8.34 -26.46 -4.73
C ALA A 40 -7.39 -25.37 -5.29
N ALA A 41 -7.87 -24.57 -6.25
CA ALA A 41 -7.05 -23.59 -6.96
C ALA A 41 -7.39 -22.12 -6.61
N GLY A 42 -8.55 -21.87 -5.99
CA GLY A 42 -9.08 -20.52 -5.75
C GLY A 42 -8.14 -19.62 -4.96
N ARG A 43 -7.45 -20.15 -3.94
CA ARG A 43 -6.48 -19.38 -3.14
C ARG A 43 -5.28 -18.93 -3.97
N ALA A 44 -4.78 -19.79 -4.85
CA ALA A 44 -3.67 -19.46 -5.74
C ALA A 44 -4.09 -18.36 -6.73
N LEU A 45 -5.28 -18.51 -7.33
CA LEU A 45 -5.85 -17.54 -8.25
C LEU A 45 -6.14 -16.21 -7.55
N ALA A 46 -6.71 -16.22 -6.35
CA ALA A 46 -6.94 -15.02 -5.54
C ALA A 46 -5.64 -14.23 -5.30
N GLY A 47 -4.57 -14.93 -4.96
CA GLY A 47 -3.26 -14.32 -4.78
C GLY A 47 -2.72 -13.68 -6.05
N THR A 48 -2.94 -14.29 -7.21
CA THR A 48 -2.53 -13.75 -8.52
C THR A 48 -3.35 -12.51 -8.87
N VAL A 49 -4.66 -12.58 -8.73
CA VAL A 49 -5.58 -11.44 -8.98
C VAL A 49 -5.26 -10.28 -8.05
N PHE A 50 -5.13 -10.54 -6.75
CA PHE A 50 -4.81 -9.48 -5.78
C PHE A 50 -3.43 -8.88 -6.04
N GLY A 51 -2.42 -9.69 -6.39
CA GLY A 51 -1.10 -9.21 -6.79
C GLY A 51 -1.15 -8.25 -7.98
N ALA A 52 -1.95 -8.58 -9.00
CA ALA A 52 -2.15 -7.71 -10.16
C ALA A 52 -2.85 -6.39 -9.81
N VAL A 53 -3.82 -6.40 -8.90
CA VAL A 53 -4.49 -5.20 -8.38
C VAL A 53 -3.50 -4.35 -7.59
N LEU A 54 -2.74 -4.96 -6.69
CA LEU A 54 -1.74 -4.28 -5.86
C LEU A 54 -0.65 -3.63 -6.73
N TRP A 55 -0.17 -4.31 -7.76
CA TRP A 55 0.80 -3.76 -8.70
C TRP A 55 0.29 -2.49 -9.39
N ARG A 56 -0.96 -2.49 -9.87
CA ARG A 56 -1.59 -1.29 -10.45
C ARG A 56 -1.75 -0.18 -9.42
N PHE A 57 -2.08 -0.53 -8.18
CA PHE A 57 -2.20 0.46 -7.10
C PHE A 57 -0.87 1.14 -6.78
N HIS A 58 0.27 0.47 -6.93
CA HIS A 58 1.57 1.11 -6.73
C HIS A 58 1.80 2.29 -7.69
N TYR A 59 1.35 2.24 -8.93
CA TYR A 59 1.43 3.39 -9.84
C TYR A 59 0.62 4.59 -9.32
N TRP A 60 -0.59 4.34 -8.84
CA TRP A 60 -1.41 5.37 -8.20
C TRP A 60 -0.74 5.96 -6.98
N MET A 61 -0.17 5.13 -6.14
CA MET A 61 0.58 5.54 -4.95
C MET A 61 1.75 6.48 -5.31
N TRP A 62 2.52 6.15 -6.35
CA TRP A 62 3.61 7.01 -6.83
C TRP A 62 3.09 8.35 -7.34
N ALA A 63 2.03 8.35 -8.13
CA ALA A 63 1.42 9.57 -8.67
C ALA A 63 0.86 10.46 -7.55
N LEU A 64 0.12 9.88 -6.60
CA LEU A 64 -0.46 10.61 -5.46
C LEU A 64 0.64 11.16 -4.54
N GLY A 65 1.67 10.37 -4.23
CA GLY A 65 2.77 10.79 -3.38
C GLY A 65 3.62 11.91 -4.01
N ALA A 66 3.98 11.76 -5.29
CA ALA A 66 4.68 12.80 -6.03
C ALA A 66 3.84 14.08 -6.12
N GLY A 67 2.55 13.96 -6.44
CA GLY A 67 1.61 15.08 -6.48
C GLY A 67 1.52 15.80 -5.14
N LEU A 68 1.48 15.07 -4.02
CA LEU A 68 1.45 15.64 -2.67
C LEU A 68 2.74 16.40 -2.34
N LEU A 69 3.90 15.86 -2.69
CA LEU A 69 5.19 16.55 -2.52
C LEU A 69 5.22 17.85 -3.33
N VAL A 70 4.78 17.81 -4.59
CA VAL A 70 4.67 19.01 -5.44
C VAL A 70 3.73 20.04 -4.82
N LEU A 71 2.55 19.63 -4.33
CA LEU A 71 1.61 20.52 -3.64
C LEU A 71 2.24 21.18 -2.41
N PHE A 72 3.00 20.44 -1.62
CA PHE A 72 3.71 21.01 -0.45
C PHE A 72 4.78 22.02 -0.86
N VAL A 73 5.52 21.77 -1.95
CA VAL A 73 6.49 22.74 -2.49
C VAL A 73 5.77 24.00 -2.99
N ILE A 74 4.68 23.85 -3.74
CA ILE A 74 3.87 24.98 -4.23
C ILE A 74 3.35 25.81 -3.05
N ARG A 75 2.82 25.18 -2.00
CA ARG A 75 2.33 25.89 -0.80
C ARG A 75 3.46 26.68 -0.12
N ARG A 76 4.67 26.13 -0.09
CA ARG A 76 5.85 26.85 0.45
C ARG A 76 6.23 28.08 -0.36
N LEU A 77 6.10 27.99 -1.70
CA LEU A 77 6.52 29.07 -2.61
C LEU A 77 5.47 30.20 -2.71
N LEU A 78 4.20 29.86 -2.63
CA LEU A 78 3.08 30.79 -2.91
C LEU A 78 2.50 31.44 -1.66
N GLY A 79 2.83 30.99 -0.44
CA GLY A 79 2.21 31.53 0.78
C GLY A 79 2.86 31.05 2.07
N PRO A 80 2.21 31.30 3.22
CA PRO A 80 2.72 30.80 4.49
C PRO A 80 2.80 29.27 4.45
N ALA A 81 4.03 28.76 4.72
CA ALA A 81 4.27 27.33 4.74
C ALA A 81 3.42 26.63 5.82
N PRO A 82 2.86 25.45 5.55
CA PRO A 82 2.19 24.64 6.57
C PRO A 82 3.10 24.43 7.79
N ARG A 83 2.48 24.33 8.97
CA ARG A 83 3.25 24.02 10.19
C ARG A 83 3.95 22.68 10.01
N HIS A 84 5.24 22.65 10.41
CA HIS A 84 6.08 21.46 10.31
C HIS A 84 6.15 20.83 8.90
N LEU A 85 6.23 21.66 7.85
CA LEU A 85 6.24 21.21 6.46
C LEU A 85 7.31 20.14 6.18
N SER A 86 8.53 20.31 6.71
CA SER A 86 9.61 19.32 6.55
C SER A 86 9.24 17.95 7.11
N VAL A 87 8.56 17.90 8.24
CA VAL A 87 8.06 16.64 8.84
C VAL A 87 7.00 16.03 7.94
N ARG A 88 6.05 16.81 7.43
CA ARG A 88 5.00 16.32 6.52
C ARG A 88 5.60 15.75 5.23
N MET A 89 6.56 16.44 4.63
CA MET A 89 7.30 15.92 3.47
C MET A 89 8.05 14.64 3.81
N GLY A 90 8.71 14.58 4.97
CA GLY A 90 9.38 13.38 5.48
C GLY A 90 8.42 12.19 5.63
N VAL A 91 7.21 12.41 6.14
CA VAL A 91 6.18 11.37 6.24
C VAL A 91 5.75 10.87 4.85
N VAL A 92 5.56 11.75 3.87
CA VAL A 92 5.22 11.31 2.49
C VAL A 92 6.38 10.50 1.90
N VAL A 93 7.62 10.94 2.06
CA VAL A 93 8.81 10.21 1.60
C VAL A 93 8.90 8.85 2.28
N LEU A 94 8.64 8.77 3.59
CA LEU A 94 8.58 7.49 4.32
C LEU A 94 7.50 6.57 3.73
N MET A 95 6.28 7.06 3.51
CA MET A 95 5.19 6.28 2.91
C MET A 95 5.58 5.75 1.52
N LEU A 96 6.20 6.57 0.68
CA LEU A 96 6.72 6.16 -0.63
C LEU A 96 7.83 5.11 -0.49
N SER A 97 8.74 5.26 0.45
CA SER A 97 9.83 4.31 0.70
C SER A 97 9.29 2.94 1.16
N LEU A 98 8.32 2.92 2.08
CA LEU A 98 7.65 1.68 2.51
C LEU A 98 6.95 0.98 1.34
N GLY A 99 6.28 1.75 0.49
CA GLY A 99 5.67 1.25 -0.74
C GLY A 99 6.71 0.73 -1.74
N ALA A 100 7.87 1.40 -1.88
CA ALA A 100 8.95 0.94 -2.74
C ALA A 100 9.51 -0.42 -2.28
N VAL A 101 9.75 -0.58 -0.98
CA VAL A 101 10.19 -1.86 -0.41
C VAL A 101 9.16 -2.96 -0.70
N SER A 102 7.87 -2.66 -0.53
CA SER A 102 6.81 -3.62 -0.85
C SER A 102 6.79 -3.97 -2.35
N ALA A 103 6.83 -2.97 -3.24
CA ALA A 103 6.69 -3.16 -4.68
C ALA A 103 7.90 -3.84 -5.33
N TYR A 104 9.12 -3.44 -4.96
CA TYR A 104 10.34 -3.85 -5.67
C TYR A 104 11.13 -4.95 -4.98
N TYR A 105 10.86 -5.20 -3.71
CA TYR A 105 11.57 -6.24 -2.96
C TYR A 105 10.65 -7.39 -2.52
N ILE A 106 9.53 -7.08 -1.86
CA ILE A 106 8.67 -8.10 -1.27
C ILE A 106 7.79 -8.77 -2.32
N SER A 107 7.06 -8.00 -3.14
CA SER A 107 6.12 -8.53 -4.12
C SER A 107 6.78 -9.44 -5.16
N PRO A 108 7.94 -9.09 -5.77
CA PRO A 108 8.60 -9.97 -6.72
C PRO A 108 9.05 -11.30 -6.10
N ARG A 109 9.50 -11.27 -4.84
CA ARG A 109 9.91 -12.50 -4.16
C ARG A 109 8.72 -13.40 -3.81
N ILE A 110 7.60 -12.82 -3.40
CA ILE A 110 6.33 -13.55 -3.23
C ILE A 110 5.90 -14.19 -4.55
N ASP A 111 5.94 -13.45 -5.64
CA ASP A 111 5.54 -13.95 -6.96
C ASP A 111 6.50 -15.05 -7.46
N GLN A 112 7.79 -14.93 -7.20
CA GLN A 112 8.75 -15.99 -7.49
C GLN A 112 8.40 -17.29 -6.76
N ILE A 113 8.15 -17.24 -5.44
CA ILE A 113 7.75 -18.42 -4.66
C ILE A 113 6.45 -19.03 -5.20
N ARG A 114 5.48 -18.20 -5.60
CA ARG A 114 4.23 -18.67 -6.25
C ARG A 114 4.51 -19.41 -7.56
N HIS A 115 5.37 -18.87 -8.40
CA HIS A 115 5.76 -19.53 -9.66
C HIS A 115 6.46 -20.87 -9.41
N GLU A 116 7.41 -20.92 -8.48
CA GLU A 116 8.14 -22.14 -8.12
C GLU A 116 7.25 -23.24 -7.55
N THR A 117 6.12 -22.87 -6.95
CA THR A 117 5.16 -23.79 -6.32
C THR A 117 3.88 -24.00 -7.12
N ASN A 118 3.79 -23.46 -8.34
CA ASN A 118 2.55 -23.42 -9.15
C ASN A 118 1.33 -22.91 -8.33
N GLY A 119 1.56 -21.99 -7.40
CA GLY A 119 0.53 -21.44 -6.51
C GLY A 119 0.12 -22.34 -5.35
N ALA A 120 0.62 -23.58 -5.29
CA ALA A 120 0.23 -24.58 -4.29
C ALA A 120 0.98 -24.47 -2.95
N ILE A 121 1.17 -23.23 -2.45
CA ILE A 121 1.93 -22.96 -1.20
C ILE A 121 1.29 -23.66 0.00
N ALA A 122 -0.05 -23.75 0.03
CA ALA A 122 -0.77 -24.38 1.14
C ALA A 122 -0.52 -25.90 1.23
N SER A 123 -0.20 -26.56 0.11
CA SER A 123 0.09 -28.01 0.06
C SER A 123 1.55 -28.35 0.41
N LEU A 124 2.42 -27.37 0.56
CA LEU A 124 3.79 -27.60 1.00
C LEU A 124 3.82 -28.10 2.44
N THR A 125 4.79 -28.99 2.72
CA THR A 125 5.02 -29.46 4.11
C THR A 125 5.40 -28.31 5.02
N ASP A 126 5.12 -28.42 6.31
CA ASP A 126 5.40 -27.35 7.27
C ASP A 126 6.90 -27.02 7.40
N ASN A 127 7.76 -27.98 7.06
CA ASN A 127 9.21 -27.83 7.07
C ASN A 127 9.78 -27.26 5.74
N ASP A 128 8.94 -26.99 4.73
CA ASP A 128 9.41 -26.41 3.47
C ASP A 128 9.83 -24.94 3.70
N PRO A 129 11.10 -24.59 3.41
CA PRO A 129 11.61 -23.24 3.64
C PRO A 129 10.86 -22.17 2.83
N ARG A 130 10.27 -22.53 1.68
CA ARG A 130 9.48 -21.60 0.85
C ARG A 130 8.18 -21.22 1.51
N LYS A 131 7.52 -22.16 2.25
CA LYS A 131 6.29 -21.86 3.01
C LYS A 131 6.57 -20.87 4.13
N ALA A 132 7.66 -21.06 4.88
CA ALA A 132 8.07 -20.17 5.95
C ALA A 132 8.47 -18.79 5.41
N GLU A 133 9.23 -18.73 4.30
CA GLU A 133 9.63 -17.48 3.64
C GLU A 133 8.41 -16.70 3.14
N PHE A 134 7.47 -17.37 2.46
CA PHE A 134 6.24 -16.76 2.00
C PHE A 134 5.44 -16.14 3.15
N GLY A 135 5.25 -16.88 4.25
CA GLY A 135 4.53 -16.38 5.43
C GLY A 135 5.18 -15.14 6.02
N ARG A 136 6.51 -15.13 6.09
CA ARG A 136 7.29 -13.98 6.60
C ARG A 136 7.19 -12.76 5.70
N LEU A 137 7.31 -12.93 4.39
CA LEU A 137 7.18 -11.85 3.40
C LEU A 137 5.77 -11.28 3.37
N HIS A 138 4.75 -12.14 3.44
CA HIS A 138 3.34 -11.72 3.49
C HIS A 138 3.05 -10.93 4.78
N GLY A 139 3.53 -11.41 5.92
CA GLY A 139 3.41 -10.69 7.18
C GLY A 139 4.11 -9.32 7.14
N LEU A 140 5.33 -9.27 6.60
CA LEU A 140 6.07 -8.01 6.45
C LEU A 140 5.34 -7.03 5.52
N SER A 141 4.82 -7.49 4.38
CA SER A 141 4.00 -6.67 3.47
C SER A 141 2.79 -6.06 4.19
N SER A 142 2.10 -6.86 5.02
CA SER A 142 0.95 -6.40 5.80
C SER A 142 1.35 -5.34 6.84
N ILE A 143 2.48 -5.51 7.51
CA ILE A 143 3.01 -4.52 8.47
C ILE A 143 3.36 -3.22 7.75
N LEU A 144 4.05 -3.27 6.60
CA LEU A 144 4.39 -2.07 5.83
C LEU A 144 3.12 -1.32 5.36
N MET A 145 2.09 -2.06 4.94
CA MET A 145 0.80 -1.48 4.58
C MET A 145 0.15 -0.76 5.77
N LEU A 146 0.11 -1.39 6.95
CA LEU A 146 -0.46 -0.79 8.16
C LEU A 146 0.35 0.43 8.63
N CYS A 147 1.68 0.39 8.56
CA CYS A 147 2.53 1.54 8.85
C CYS A 147 2.25 2.71 7.88
N THR A 148 2.13 2.41 6.59
CA THR A 148 1.79 3.42 5.57
C THR A 148 0.41 4.02 5.83
N LEU A 149 -0.58 3.19 6.17
CA LEU A 149 -1.93 3.63 6.52
C LEU A 149 -1.93 4.54 7.75
N GLY A 150 -1.25 4.14 8.83
CA GLY A 150 -1.12 4.93 10.05
C GLY A 150 -0.41 6.26 9.82
N ALA A 151 0.68 6.27 9.04
CA ALA A 151 1.38 7.48 8.65
C ALA A 151 0.49 8.42 7.83
N GLY A 152 -0.27 7.87 6.87
CA GLY A 152 -1.20 8.64 6.05
C GLY A 152 -2.35 9.24 6.85
N ILE A 153 -2.94 8.50 7.80
CA ILE A 153 -3.97 9.01 8.71
C ILE A 153 -3.41 10.13 9.59
N SER A 154 -2.21 9.98 10.13
CA SER A 154 -1.54 11.00 10.93
C SER A 154 -1.29 12.28 10.14
N LEU A 155 -0.87 12.14 8.88
CA LEU A 155 -0.67 13.27 7.98
C LEU A 155 -1.99 13.94 7.60
N PHE A 156 -3.05 13.17 7.35
CA PHE A 156 -4.39 13.67 7.09
C PHE A 156 -4.91 14.49 8.27
N TRP A 157 -4.73 13.99 9.48
CA TRP A 157 -5.07 14.71 10.72
C TRP A 157 -4.29 16.01 10.85
N ALA A 158 -2.98 15.98 10.58
CA ALA A 158 -2.14 17.18 10.62
C ALA A 158 -2.56 18.23 9.58
N GLU A 159 -3.01 17.81 8.38
CA GLU A 159 -3.58 18.73 7.37
C GLU A 159 -4.94 19.30 7.78
N LEU A 160 -5.80 18.53 8.46
CA LEU A 160 -7.09 19.03 8.97
C LEU A 160 -6.92 20.10 10.05
N ASN A 161 -5.88 20.01 10.88
CA ASN A 161 -5.64 20.92 12.00
C ASN A 161 -4.65 22.07 11.66
N ASP A 162 -4.34 22.27 10.39
CA ASP A 162 -3.45 23.34 9.93
C ASP A 162 -4.24 24.66 9.80
N HIS A 163 -4.30 25.44 10.88
CA HIS A 163 -4.99 26.72 10.96
C HIS A 163 -4.00 27.88 10.83
#